data_c1f4efe0fbce8ac6439bff4a1388294c
#
_entry.id   c1f4efe0fbce8ac6439bff4a1388294c
#
_cell.length_a   1.000
_cell.length_b   1.000
_cell.length_c   1.000
_cell.angle_alpha   90.00
_cell.angle_beta   90.00
_cell.angle_gamma   90.00
#
_symmetry.space_group_name_H-M   'P 1'
#
loop_
_entity.id
_entity.type
_entity.pdbx_description
1 polymer ?
#
loop_
_entity_poly.entity_id
_entity_poly.type
_entity_poly.pdbx_seq_one_letter_code
_entity_poly.pdbx_strand_id
1 'polypeptide(L)'
;MIQVEDKIISMNIFKKYFVCDLNACKGACCVEGDSGAPLTAEEEKKLNNIYEKVKPYMEEEGISEIEKHGVAVYDSEGDLTTTLVNNRECVFAIEKEEISLCSIEKAYLDGAIDFKKPISCHLFPIRVKEYRDFDAINYEEIKICKPACECGGKLEVPVYAFLKEPLIRKYGEDWYQKLLEATKVLGK
;
A
#
# COMPACT_ATOMS: atom_id res chain seq x y z
N MET A 1 9.32 6.33 19.37
CA MET A 1 8.72 7.11 18.27
C MET A 1 9.59 8.30 18.01
N ILE A 2 9.63 8.79 16.79
CA ILE A 2 10.37 10.00 16.38
C ILE A 2 9.38 10.94 15.71
N GLN A 3 9.56 12.23 15.93
CA GLN A 3 8.79 13.25 15.26
C GLN A 3 9.65 13.89 14.15
N VAL A 4 9.08 13.95 12.95
CA VAL A 4 9.61 14.71 11.81
C VAL A 4 8.49 15.63 11.34
N GLU A 5 8.64 16.93 11.58
CA GLU A 5 7.56 17.93 11.41
C GLU A 5 6.30 17.53 12.20
N ASP A 6 5.16 17.47 11.54
CA ASP A 6 3.87 17.03 12.08
C ASP A 6 3.62 15.52 11.91
N LYS A 7 4.66 14.70 11.72
CA LYS A 7 4.55 13.25 11.59
C LYS A 7 5.22 12.54 12.77
N ILE A 8 4.49 11.63 13.42
CA ILE A 8 5.00 10.78 14.51
C ILE A 8 5.26 9.39 13.95
N ILE A 9 6.52 8.96 13.96
CA ILE A 9 7.02 7.79 13.25
C ILE A 9 7.43 6.71 14.23
N SER A 10 6.93 5.48 14.00
CA SER A 10 7.33 4.30 14.76
C SER A 10 8.82 3.98 14.58
N MET A 11 9.50 3.62 15.67
CA MET A 11 10.90 3.16 15.63
C MET A 11 11.13 1.95 14.75
N ASN A 12 10.09 1.12 14.54
CA ASN A 12 10.19 -0.06 13.69
C ASN A 12 10.48 0.28 12.22
N ILE A 13 10.04 1.44 11.75
CA ILE A 13 10.32 1.92 10.39
C ILE A 13 11.83 2.12 10.16
N PHE A 14 12.57 2.46 11.21
CA PHE A 14 14.02 2.64 11.18
C PHE A 14 14.82 1.37 11.47
N LYS A 15 14.28 0.48 12.31
CA LYS A 15 14.99 -0.68 12.86
C LYS A 15 14.70 -1.99 12.14
N LYS A 16 13.53 -2.10 11.51
CA LYS A 16 13.14 -3.31 10.79
C LYS A 16 13.60 -3.24 9.35
N TYR A 17 13.88 -4.42 8.79
CA TYR A 17 14.29 -4.60 7.41
C TYR A 17 13.14 -5.16 6.59
N PHE A 18 13.04 -4.74 5.35
CA PHE A 18 11.95 -5.16 4.47
C PHE A 18 12.34 -5.02 3.00
N VAL A 19 12.20 -6.09 2.23
CA VAL A 19 12.22 -6.08 0.76
C VAL A 19 11.18 -7.09 0.29
N CYS A 20 10.18 -6.64 -0.45
CA CYS A 20 9.10 -7.49 -0.92
C CYS A 20 9.66 -8.64 -1.77
N ASP A 21 9.29 -9.88 -1.44
CA ASP A 21 9.63 -11.10 -2.16
C ASP A 21 8.34 -11.77 -2.67
N LEU A 22 7.91 -11.36 -3.86
CA LEU A 22 6.69 -11.86 -4.49
C LEU A 22 6.76 -13.35 -4.80
N ASN A 23 7.95 -13.90 -5.07
CA ASN A 23 8.11 -15.33 -5.31
C ASN A 23 7.79 -16.17 -4.07
N ALA A 24 8.05 -15.61 -2.89
CA ALA A 24 7.80 -16.29 -1.63
C ALA A 24 6.40 -15.99 -1.06
N CYS A 25 5.93 -14.72 -1.09
CA CYS A 25 4.64 -14.34 -0.51
C CYS A 25 3.46 -14.46 -1.49
N LYS A 26 3.72 -14.64 -2.80
CA LYS A 26 2.72 -14.78 -3.86
C LYS A 26 1.71 -13.62 -3.94
N GLY A 27 2.09 -12.43 -3.45
CA GLY A 27 1.20 -11.27 -3.47
C GLY A 27 0.05 -11.33 -2.47
N ALA A 28 0.19 -12.08 -1.38
CA ALA A 28 -0.86 -12.33 -0.38
C ALA A 28 -1.52 -11.04 0.17
N CYS A 29 -0.85 -9.89 0.16
CA CYS A 29 -1.41 -8.62 0.60
C CYS A 29 -2.58 -8.10 -0.28
N CYS A 30 -2.80 -8.66 -1.48
CA CYS A 30 -3.95 -8.36 -2.33
C CYS A 30 -5.14 -9.30 -2.08
N VAL A 31 -4.91 -10.39 -1.33
CA VAL A 31 -5.87 -11.49 -1.12
C VAL A 31 -6.26 -11.67 0.34
N GLU A 32 -5.32 -11.41 1.26
CA GLU A 32 -5.53 -11.59 2.70
C GLU A 32 -5.75 -10.24 3.38
N GLY A 33 -6.80 -10.15 4.18
CA GLY A 33 -7.18 -8.98 4.97
C GLY A 33 -8.64 -9.06 5.39
N ASP A 34 -9.00 -8.32 6.43
CA ASP A 34 -10.38 -8.25 6.96
C ASP A 34 -11.22 -7.21 6.22
N SER A 35 -10.59 -6.30 5.47
CA SER A 35 -11.23 -5.26 4.67
C SER A 35 -10.42 -4.95 3.40
N GLY A 36 -11.00 -4.16 2.49
CA GLY A 36 -10.31 -3.65 1.30
C GLY A 36 -9.16 -2.68 1.66
N ALA A 37 -8.40 -2.28 0.66
CA ALA A 37 -7.35 -1.29 0.85
C ALA A 37 -7.96 0.08 1.21
N PRO A 38 -7.53 0.74 2.31
CA PRO A 38 -8.00 2.08 2.65
C PRO A 38 -7.77 3.09 1.52
N LEU A 39 -8.77 3.93 1.28
CA LEU A 39 -8.77 4.94 0.23
C LEU A 39 -9.03 6.33 0.80
N THR A 40 -8.47 7.36 0.16
CA THR A 40 -8.97 8.72 0.31
C THR A 40 -10.14 8.98 -0.63
N ALA A 41 -10.94 10.02 -0.36
CA ALA A 41 -12.04 10.42 -1.24
C ALA A 41 -11.54 10.85 -2.64
N GLU A 42 -10.33 11.40 -2.72
CA GLU A 42 -9.67 11.73 -3.99
C GLU A 42 -9.28 10.46 -4.76
N GLU A 43 -8.80 9.44 -4.06
CA GLU A 43 -8.44 8.15 -4.68
C GLU A 43 -9.68 7.42 -5.19
N GLU A 44 -10.79 7.43 -4.45
CA GLU A 44 -12.06 6.89 -4.94
C GLU A 44 -12.50 7.58 -6.24
N LYS A 45 -12.49 8.93 -6.27
CA LYS A 45 -12.81 9.68 -7.49
C LYS A 45 -11.86 9.34 -8.64
N LYS A 46 -10.57 9.21 -8.35
CA LYS A 46 -9.57 8.82 -9.35
C LYS A 46 -9.84 7.42 -9.88
N LEU A 47 -10.13 6.45 -9.02
CA LEU A 47 -10.45 5.07 -9.40
C LEU A 47 -11.70 5.02 -10.29
N ASN A 48 -12.77 5.74 -9.94
CA ASN A 48 -13.96 5.85 -10.78
C ASN A 48 -13.64 6.41 -12.19
N ASN A 49 -12.79 7.45 -12.27
CA ASN A 49 -12.43 8.08 -13.54
C ASN A 49 -11.56 7.19 -14.44
N ILE A 50 -10.74 6.32 -13.87
CA ILE A 50 -9.84 5.44 -14.62
C ILE A 50 -10.40 4.03 -14.81
N TYR A 51 -11.54 3.69 -14.21
CA TYR A 51 -12.11 2.34 -14.18
C TYR A 51 -12.19 1.70 -15.55
N GLU A 52 -12.76 2.39 -16.54
CA GLU A 52 -12.89 1.87 -17.90
C GLU A 52 -11.55 1.53 -18.57
N LYS A 53 -10.47 2.21 -18.17
CA LYS A 53 -9.11 1.92 -18.65
C LYS A 53 -8.45 0.77 -17.89
N VAL A 54 -8.84 0.54 -16.62
CA VAL A 54 -8.35 -0.56 -15.79
C VAL A 54 -9.12 -1.86 -16.07
N LYS A 55 -10.40 -1.76 -16.41
CA LYS A 55 -11.31 -2.89 -16.67
C LYS A 55 -10.70 -3.99 -17.56
N PRO A 56 -10.00 -3.69 -18.69
CA PRO A 56 -9.38 -4.72 -19.54
C PRO A 56 -8.25 -5.53 -18.86
N TYR A 57 -7.77 -5.08 -17.69
CA TYR A 57 -6.73 -5.73 -16.91
C TYR A 57 -7.27 -6.54 -15.74
N MET A 58 -8.58 -6.52 -15.50
CA MET A 58 -9.24 -7.10 -14.34
C MET A 58 -9.78 -8.49 -14.62
N GLU A 59 -10.01 -9.27 -13.54
CA GLU A 59 -10.77 -10.51 -13.59
C GLU A 59 -12.28 -10.23 -13.64
N GLU A 60 -13.05 -11.13 -14.25
CA GLU A 60 -14.50 -10.95 -14.44
C GLU A 60 -15.25 -10.82 -13.11
N GLU A 61 -14.83 -11.56 -12.08
CA GLU A 61 -15.40 -11.51 -10.74
C GLU A 61 -15.24 -10.10 -10.12
N GLY A 62 -14.05 -9.51 -10.24
CA GLY A 62 -13.77 -8.16 -9.77
C GLY A 62 -14.61 -7.10 -10.49
N ILE A 63 -14.76 -7.24 -11.82
CA ILE A 63 -15.63 -6.38 -12.63
C ILE A 63 -17.08 -6.48 -12.15
N SER A 64 -17.58 -7.72 -11.97
CA SER A 64 -18.96 -7.97 -11.51
C SER A 64 -19.24 -7.34 -10.14
N GLU A 65 -18.28 -7.40 -9.20
CA GLU A 65 -18.46 -6.80 -7.89
C GLU A 65 -18.43 -5.26 -7.94
N ILE A 66 -17.58 -4.67 -8.79
CA ILE A 66 -17.59 -3.20 -9.00
C ILE A 66 -18.91 -2.73 -9.64
N GLU A 67 -19.47 -3.47 -10.58
CA GLU A 67 -20.75 -3.13 -11.21
C GLU A 67 -21.92 -3.17 -10.21
N LYS A 68 -21.84 -3.97 -9.14
CA LYS A 68 -22.85 -4.05 -8.07
C LYS A 68 -22.65 -3.01 -6.97
N HIS A 69 -21.40 -2.78 -6.55
CA HIS A 69 -21.07 -2.09 -5.32
C HIS A 69 -20.21 -0.84 -5.50
N GLY A 70 -19.66 -0.61 -6.71
CA GLY A 70 -18.70 0.45 -7.01
C GLY A 70 -17.26 0.03 -6.72
N VAL A 71 -16.31 0.91 -7.05
CA VAL A 71 -14.87 0.70 -6.83
C VAL A 71 -14.47 0.71 -5.37
N ALA A 72 -15.32 1.30 -4.51
CA ALA A 72 -15.08 1.50 -3.10
C ALA A 72 -16.35 1.32 -2.28
N VAL A 73 -16.19 0.88 -1.04
CA VAL A 73 -17.26 0.69 -0.05
C VAL A 73 -16.78 1.19 1.32
N TYR A 74 -17.71 1.49 2.21
CA TYR A 74 -17.39 1.68 3.63
C TYR A 74 -17.37 0.33 4.33
N ASP A 75 -16.30 0.05 5.06
CA ASP A 75 -16.19 -1.17 5.85
C ASP A 75 -16.98 -1.09 7.18
N SER A 76 -16.87 -2.11 8.02
CA SER A 76 -17.59 -2.17 9.30
C SER A 76 -17.13 -1.13 10.34
N GLU A 77 -15.95 -0.57 10.17
CA GLU A 77 -15.41 0.50 11.01
C GLU A 77 -15.75 1.90 10.49
N GLY A 78 -16.34 1.97 9.29
CA GLY A 78 -16.70 3.21 8.61
C GLY A 78 -15.56 3.82 7.79
N ASP A 79 -14.52 3.07 7.52
CA ASP A 79 -13.42 3.48 6.68
C ASP A 79 -13.72 3.20 5.20
N LEU A 80 -13.38 4.14 4.33
CA LEU A 80 -13.52 3.98 2.88
C LEU A 80 -12.42 3.06 2.37
N THR A 81 -12.81 1.94 1.74
CA THR A 81 -11.89 0.89 1.26
C THR A 81 -12.24 0.44 -0.14
N THR A 82 -11.31 -0.23 -0.82
CA THR A 82 -11.64 -0.90 -2.09
C THR A 82 -12.66 -2.02 -1.86
N THR A 83 -13.56 -2.22 -2.82
CA THR A 83 -14.49 -3.35 -2.83
C THR A 83 -13.75 -4.68 -2.85
N LEU A 84 -14.32 -5.71 -2.25
CA LEU A 84 -13.78 -7.07 -2.20
C LEU A 84 -14.65 -8.04 -3.02
N VAL A 85 -14.02 -9.04 -3.61
CA VAL A 85 -14.69 -10.22 -4.17
C VAL A 85 -14.97 -11.21 -3.03
N ASN A 86 -16.24 -11.54 -2.80
CA ASN A 86 -16.68 -12.49 -1.78
C ASN A 86 -16.10 -12.23 -0.37
N ASN A 87 -15.88 -10.97 0.01
CA ASN A 87 -15.26 -10.53 1.27
C ASN A 87 -13.84 -11.12 1.49
N ARG A 88 -13.07 -11.32 0.44
CA ARG A 88 -11.71 -11.88 0.48
C ARG A 88 -10.72 -11.02 -0.25
N GLU A 89 -10.52 -11.28 -1.55
CA GLU A 89 -9.57 -10.55 -2.37
C GLU A 89 -10.09 -9.18 -2.83
N CYS A 90 -9.17 -8.24 -3.03
CA CYS A 90 -9.48 -6.95 -3.61
C CYS A 90 -10.01 -7.11 -5.06
N VAL A 91 -11.06 -6.37 -5.44
CA VAL A 91 -11.62 -6.39 -6.81
C VAL A 91 -10.59 -6.08 -7.90
N PHE A 92 -9.49 -5.42 -7.56
CA PHE A 92 -8.38 -5.14 -8.48
C PHE A 92 -7.26 -6.19 -8.43
N ALA A 93 -7.42 -7.27 -7.65
CA ALA A 93 -6.47 -8.38 -7.67
C ALA A 93 -6.63 -9.17 -8.96
N ILE A 94 -5.50 -9.56 -9.54
CA ILE A 94 -5.41 -10.45 -10.71
C ILE A 94 -4.39 -11.53 -10.42
N GLU A 95 -4.55 -12.71 -10.98
CA GLU A 95 -3.59 -13.79 -10.82
C GLU A 95 -2.75 -13.98 -12.08
N LYS A 96 -1.45 -14.04 -11.92
CA LYS A 96 -0.50 -14.41 -12.97
C LYS A 96 0.57 -15.33 -12.41
N GLU A 97 0.69 -16.54 -12.97
CA GLU A 97 1.71 -17.53 -12.58
C GLU A 97 1.71 -17.82 -11.07
N GLU A 98 0.52 -17.99 -10.50
CA GLU A 98 0.31 -18.20 -9.05
C GLU A 98 0.73 -17.00 -8.15
N ILE A 99 0.88 -15.81 -8.73
CA ILE A 99 1.18 -14.58 -7.99
C ILE A 99 0.01 -13.61 -8.14
N SER A 100 -0.51 -13.14 -7.02
CA SER A 100 -1.52 -12.09 -7.01
C SER A 100 -0.88 -10.72 -7.25
N LEU A 101 -1.36 -10.01 -8.23
CA LEU A 101 -0.89 -8.68 -8.66
C LEU A 101 -2.06 -7.69 -8.66
N CYS A 102 -1.76 -6.42 -8.87
CA CYS A 102 -2.78 -5.37 -8.95
C CYS A 102 -3.03 -4.96 -10.41
N SER A 103 -4.27 -5.04 -10.87
CA SER A 103 -4.67 -4.60 -12.22
C SER A 103 -4.45 -3.10 -12.45
N ILE A 104 -4.62 -2.28 -11.41
CA ILE A 104 -4.32 -0.84 -11.46
C ILE A 104 -2.81 -0.64 -11.73
N GLU A 105 -1.95 -1.32 -10.96
CA GLU A 105 -0.51 -1.22 -11.16
C GLU A 105 -0.08 -1.75 -12.52
N LYS A 106 -0.70 -2.83 -13.00
CA LYS A 106 -0.45 -3.37 -14.35
C LYS A 106 -0.82 -2.36 -15.43
N ALA A 107 -2.00 -1.75 -15.36
CA ALA A 107 -2.43 -0.71 -16.29
C ALA A 107 -1.51 0.53 -16.26
N TYR A 108 -1.00 0.90 -15.08
CA TYR A 108 -0.01 1.95 -14.92
C TYR A 108 1.32 1.60 -15.60
N LEU A 109 1.85 0.41 -15.38
CA LEU A 109 3.10 -0.05 -15.97
C LEU A 109 3.03 -0.15 -17.49
N ASP A 110 1.85 -0.47 -18.04
CA ASP A 110 1.60 -0.49 -19.48
C ASP A 110 1.34 0.92 -20.05
N GLY A 111 1.35 1.98 -19.23
CA GLY A 111 1.13 3.36 -19.65
C GLY A 111 -0.31 3.71 -19.98
N ALA A 112 -1.30 2.86 -19.63
CA ALA A 112 -2.71 3.10 -19.90
C ALA A 112 -3.31 4.16 -18.97
N ILE A 113 -2.75 4.34 -17.79
CA ILE A 113 -3.18 5.30 -16.77
C ILE A 113 -1.97 5.96 -16.10
N ASP A 114 -2.20 7.09 -15.40
CA ASP A 114 -1.20 7.86 -14.64
C ASP A 114 -1.25 7.60 -13.11
N PHE A 115 -2.07 6.67 -12.64
CA PHE A 115 -2.26 6.34 -11.23
C PHE A 115 -1.71 4.95 -10.94
N LYS A 116 -0.62 4.89 -10.16
CA LYS A 116 0.11 3.63 -9.91
C LYS A 116 -0.73 2.64 -9.11
N LYS A 117 -1.24 3.07 -7.94
CA LYS A 117 -2.13 2.32 -7.02
C LYS A 117 -2.52 3.21 -5.83
N PRO A 118 -3.51 2.81 -5.00
CA PRO A 118 -3.81 3.51 -3.75
C PRO A 118 -2.56 3.69 -2.88
N ILE A 119 -2.49 4.82 -2.19
CA ILE A 119 -1.31 5.14 -1.38
C ILE A 119 -1.13 4.17 -0.21
N SER A 120 -2.23 3.65 0.34
CA SER A 120 -2.22 2.64 1.38
C SER A 120 -1.54 1.34 0.92
N CYS A 121 -1.82 0.89 -0.32
CA CYS A 121 -1.17 -0.26 -0.94
C CYS A 121 0.30 0.01 -1.27
N HIS A 122 0.62 1.23 -1.71
CA HIS A 122 2.00 1.59 -2.08
C HIS A 122 2.91 1.73 -0.87
N LEU A 123 2.37 2.19 0.27
CA LEU A 123 3.07 2.28 1.55
C LEU A 123 3.14 0.97 2.32
N PHE A 124 2.35 -0.05 1.93
CA PHE A 124 2.30 -1.31 2.68
C PHE A 124 3.72 -1.93 2.86
N PRO A 125 4.12 -2.34 4.05
CA PRO A 125 3.36 -2.54 5.29
C PRO A 125 3.32 -1.34 6.26
N ILE A 126 3.65 -0.14 5.81
CA ILE A 126 3.41 1.07 6.60
C ILE A 126 1.91 1.39 6.58
N ARG A 127 1.36 1.68 7.77
CA ARG A 127 0.02 2.21 7.99
C ARG A 127 0.11 3.64 8.49
N VAL A 128 -0.67 4.52 7.88
CA VAL A 128 -0.77 5.91 8.27
C VAL A 128 -2.16 6.13 8.86
N LYS A 129 -2.20 6.69 10.08
CA LYS A 129 -3.44 7.19 10.68
C LYS A 129 -3.33 8.69 10.79
N GLU A 130 -4.20 9.39 10.07
CA GLU A 130 -4.26 10.83 10.07
C GLU A 130 -5.08 11.31 11.27
N TYR A 131 -4.50 12.20 12.06
CA TYR A 131 -5.16 12.92 13.16
C TYR A 131 -5.23 14.39 12.79
N ARG A 132 -5.97 15.17 13.58
CA ARG A 132 -6.16 16.60 13.32
C ARG A 132 -4.84 17.39 13.22
N ASP A 133 -3.89 17.09 14.09
CA ASP A 133 -2.66 17.88 14.26
C ASP A 133 -1.40 17.11 13.84
N PHE A 134 -1.49 15.82 13.52
CA PHE A 134 -0.35 15.00 13.09
C PHE A 134 -0.78 13.70 12.40
N ASP A 135 0.13 13.12 11.62
CA ASP A 135 0.00 11.75 11.13
C ASP A 135 0.82 10.78 12.01
N ALA A 136 0.22 9.65 12.36
CA ALA A 136 0.93 8.53 12.96
C ALA A 136 1.34 7.54 11.88
N ILE A 137 2.66 7.37 11.70
CA ILE A 137 3.24 6.47 10.69
C ILE A 137 3.76 5.23 11.41
N ASN A 138 3.09 4.10 11.21
CA ASN A 138 3.37 2.84 11.88
C ASN A 138 3.83 1.75 10.91
N TYR A 139 4.72 0.88 11.36
CA TYR A 139 5.04 -0.37 10.69
C TYR A 139 4.19 -1.48 11.27
N GLU A 140 3.44 -2.15 10.41
CA GLU A 140 2.59 -3.27 10.80
C GLU A 140 3.31 -4.60 10.55
N GLU A 141 3.53 -5.36 11.62
CA GLU A 141 4.12 -6.70 11.50
C GLU A 141 3.04 -7.71 11.13
N ILE A 142 2.96 -8.05 9.85
CA ILE A 142 1.97 -8.96 9.31
C ILE A 142 2.63 -10.29 8.95
N LYS A 143 2.01 -11.40 9.34
CA LYS A 143 2.57 -12.75 9.12
C LYS A 143 2.87 -13.08 7.66
N ILE A 144 2.01 -12.62 6.74
CA ILE A 144 2.19 -12.81 5.28
C ILE A 144 3.47 -12.16 4.74
N CYS A 145 3.98 -11.13 5.45
CA CYS A 145 5.20 -10.41 5.07
C CYS A 145 6.49 -10.99 5.67
N LYS A 146 6.42 -12.12 6.40
CA LYS A 146 7.62 -12.76 6.95
C LYS A 146 8.73 -12.99 5.92
N PRO A 147 8.45 -13.50 4.69
CA PRO A 147 9.49 -13.62 3.65
C PRO A 147 10.13 -12.29 3.27
N ALA A 148 9.35 -11.21 3.22
CA ALA A 148 9.88 -9.87 2.92
C ALA A 148 10.80 -9.34 4.03
N CYS A 149 10.49 -9.63 5.29
CA CYS A 149 11.37 -9.30 6.43
C CYS A 149 12.68 -10.08 6.37
N GLU A 150 12.63 -11.37 6.04
CA GLU A 150 13.81 -12.22 5.89
C GLU A 150 14.69 -11.76 4.70
N CYS A 151 14.08 -11.43 3.57
CA CYS A 151 14.76 -10.88 2.39
C CYS A 151 15.42 -9.53 2.72
N GLY A 152 14.67 -8.61 3.32
CA GLY A 152 15.18 -7.31 3.75
C GLY A 152 16.31 -7.41 4.77
N GLY A 153 16.23 -8.38 5.71
CA GLY A 153 17.30 -8.64 6.66
C GLY A 153 18.60 -9.13 6.01
N LYS A 154 18.50 -10.01 5.01
CA LYS A 154 19.67 -10.47 4.23
C LYS A 154 20.32 -9.36 3.41
N LEU A 155 19.50 -8.43 2.90
CA LEU A 155 19.97 -7.31 2.08
C LEU A 155 20.29 -6.06 2.90
N GLU A 156 20.02 -6.08 4.22
CA GLU A 156 20.19 -4.96 5.15
C GLU A 156 19.48 -3.68 4.70
N VAL A 157 18.26 -3.83 4.08
CA VAL A 157 17.45 -2.71 3.59
C VAL A 157 16.37 -2.36 4.62
N PRO A 158 16.46 -1.21 5.31
CA PRO A 158 15.46 -0.77 6.26
C PRO A 158 14.11 -0.45 5.57
N VAL A 159 13.02 -0.57 6.33
CA VAL A 159 11.64 -0.29 5.84
C VAL A 159 11.55 1.07 5.16
N TYR A 160 12.07 2.15 5.78
CA TYR A 160 12.03 3.50 5.19
C TYR A 160 12.78 3.62 3.87
N ALA A 161 13.85 2.84 3.69
CA ALA A 161 14.65 2.85 2.46
C ALA A 161 13.96 2.08 1.33
N PHE A 162 13.37 0.92 1.64
CA PHE A 162 12.56 0.16 0.69
C PHE A 162 11.35 0.97 0.21
N LEU A 163 10.68 1.67 1.13
CA LEU A 163 9.49 2.46 0.84
C LEU A 163 9.78 3.94 0.52
N LYS A 164 10.99 4.24 0.02
CA LYS A 164 11.37 5.61 -0.36
C LYS A 164 10.35 6.25 -1.32
N GLU A 165 10.03 5.57 -2.41
CA GLU A 165 9.14 6.10 -3.45
C GLU A 165 7.74 6.46 -2.91
N PRO A 166 7.02 5.56 -2.21
CA PRO A 166 5.70 5.89 -1.67
C PRO A 166 5.74 6.93 -0.55
N LEU A 167 6.80 6.99 0.25
CA LEU A 167 6.97 8.03 1.26
C LEU A 167 7.16 9.40 0.61
N ILE A 168 7.97 9.50 -0.44
CA ILE A 168 8.12 10.74 -1.23
C ILE A 168 6.80 11.10 -1.91
N ARG A 169 6.08 10.12 -2.49
CA ARG A 169 4.79 10.36 -3.13
C ARG A 169 3.76 10.96 -2.16
N LYS A 170 3.75 10.50 -0.89
CA LYS A 170 2.80 10.99 0.12
C LYS A 170 3.22 12.30 0.76
N TYR A 171 4.50 12.45 1.10
CA TYR A 171 4.98 13.54 1.96
C TYR A 171 5.94 14.51 1.27
N GLY A 172 6.42 14.20 0.08
CA GLY A 172 7.38 15.01 -0.67
C GLY A 172 8.83 14.65 -0.39
N GLU A 173 9.72 15.05 -1.32
CA GLU A 173 11.16 14.79 -1.23
C GLU A 173 11.80 15.48 -0.02
N ASP A 174 11.42 16.74 0.26
CA ASP A 174 11.99 17.51 1.38
C ASP A 174 11.72 16.85 2.72
N TRP A 175 10.50 16.32 2.91
CA TRP A 175 10.17 15.59 4.12
C TRP A 175 10.98 14.29 4.21
N TYR A 176 11.16 13.57 3.12
CA TYR A 176 11.96 12.33 3.10
C TYR A 176 13.42 12.62 3.45
N GLN A 177 13.99 13.75 3.01
CA GLN A 177 15.35 14.14 3.41
C GLN A 177 15.44 14.40 4.92
N LYS A 178 14.45 15.04 5.55
CA LYS A 178 14.39 15.22 7.01
C LYS A 178 14.26 13.89 7.76
N LEU A 179 13.52 12.93 7.18
CA LEU A 179 13.47 11.57 7.70
C LEU A 179 14.87 10.92 7.70
N LEU A 180 15.64 11.08 6.63
CA LEU A 180 17.00 10.58 6.55
C LEU A 180 17.96 11.27 7.54
N GLU A 181 17.78 12.56 7.80
CA GLU A 181 18.56 13.24 8.85
C GLU A 181 18.25 12.68 10.24
N ALA A 182 16.99 12.38 10.54
CA ALA A 182 16.61 11.74 11.78
C ALA A 182 17.27 10.36 11.97
N THR A 183 17.50 9.58 10.90
CA THR A 183 18.20 8.30 10.98
C THR A 183 19.64 8.43 11.45
N LYS A 184 20.34 9.50 11.04
CA LYS A 184 21.74 9.75 11.44
C LYS A 184 21.89 10.00 12.95
N VAL A 185 20.88 10.55 13.58
CA VAL A 185 20.85 10.78 15.03
C VAL A 185 20.61 9.47 15.79
N LEU A 186 19.88 8.53 15.20
CA LEU A 186 19.57 7.23 15.79
C LEU A 186 20.72 6.22 15.74
N GLY A 187 21.61 6.36 14.76
CA GLY A 187 22.78 5.49 14.59
C GLY A 187 23.99 5.87 15.45
N LYS A 188 23.81 6.87 16.31
CA LYS A 188 24.77 7.24 17.38
C LYS A 188 24.25 6.76 18.72
#